data_4bc5f7df69e68aba8e3519b2e24f3d5e
#
_entry.id   4bc5f7df69e68aba8e3519b2e24f3d5e
#
_cell.length_a   1.000
_cell.length_b   1.000
_cell.length_c   1.000
_cell.angle_alpha   90.00
_cell.angle_beta   90.00
_cell.angle_gamma   90.00
#
_symmetry.space_group_name_H-M   'P 1'
#
loop_
_entity.id
_entity.type
_entity.pdbx_description
1 polymer ?
#
loop_
_entity_poly.entity_id
_entity_poly.type
_entity_poly.pdbx_seq_one_letter_code
_entity_poly.pdbx_strand_id
1 'polypeptide(L)'
;MPTITFSXEDFHAPDPNQDDPMVITAIIARYSVGKVLVDQGSSANILYWKTFQQMDISDESIMSFNEQILGFAGERVDTRGYVDLKMSLGMEGGAKELKVRFLLVEAETAYNVLLGRPCLNAFGAIVSTPHLTMKYPAEDGTVWVVRADQKVARECYAAGLKVKPPGHRACETRSKIAMAELDPREDTNDRVEPMGEVQSFLLEGEDRVTMVGRELQEGEVQQLGCLLVENKDLFAWKTFDMPRIHPDVISHKLSIFRDARPVSQKKRRLGAEKRRAVDEEVGKLIEAGFVREIKYTTWLANVVMVKKSNGKWRMCTDFTDLNKACPKDTYPLPNIDALVDEVSDYEVMSFLDAYSGYNQIPMYRPDSEKTAFITEWGTYCYEVMPFGLKNAGATYQRLMDKVFQQQIGKCMEVYVDDMVVRSRSVEEHLGDLKEVLE
;
A
#
# COMPACT_ATOMS: atom_id res chain seq x y z
N MET A 1 -31.66 10.62 -8.41
CA MET A 1 -30.41 11.42 -8.55
C MET A 1 -30.27 11.86 -10.01
N PRO A 2 -29.89 13.11 -10.28
CA PRO A 2 -29.62 13.51 -11.67
C PRO A 2 -28.43 12.75 -12.23
N THR A 3 -28.39 12.58 -13.54
CA THR A 3 -27.24 11.97 -14.21
C THR A 3 -26.06 12.93 -14.18
N ILE A 4 -24.93 12.48 -13.70
CA ILE A 4 -23.67 13.25 -13.67
C ILE A 4 -22.78 12.74 -14.80
N THR A 5 -22.43 13.62 -15.72
CA THR A 5 -21.57 13.32 -16.88
C THR A 5 -20.41 14.30 -16.94
N PHE A 6 -19.32 13.89 -17.55
CA PHE A 6 -18.16 14.75 -17.87
C PHE A 6 -17.95 14.74 -19.39
N SER A 7 -17.58 15.88 -19.93
CA SER A 7 -17.42 16.10 -21.38
C SER A 7 -16.30 17.10 -21.66
N UNK A 8 -15.95 17.35 -22.58
CA UNK A 8 -15.11 18.16 -22.90
C UNK A 8 -15.22 19.42 -22.52
N GLU A 9 -16.38 19.84 -22.54
CA GLU A 9 -16.68 21.20 -22.03
C GLU A 9 -16.27 21.40 -20.56
N ASP A 10 -16.04 20.35 -19.85
CA ASP A 10 -15.63 20.36 -18.44
C ASP A 10 -14.13 20.66 -18.28
N PHE A 11 -13.34 20.48 -19.32
CA PHE A 11 -11.94 20.88 -19.31
C PHE A 11 -11.82 22.40 -19.21
N HIS A 12 -11.19 22.89 -18.15
CA HIS A 12 -10.99 24.31 -17.92
C HIS A 12 -9.54 24.66 -17.54
N ALA A 13 -8.74 23.65 -17.29
CA ALA A 13 -7.34 23.83 -16.90
C ALA A 13 -6.51 24.40 -18.05
N PRO A 14 -5.64 25.38 -17.80
CA PRO A 14 -4.75 25.92 -18.84
C PRO A 14 -3.81 24.90 -19.46
N ASP A 15 -3.50 23.83 -18.73
CA ASP A 15 -2.64 22.74 -19.20
C ASP A 15 -3.45 21.45 -19.18
N PRO A 16 -3.88 20.92 -20.33
CA PRO A 16 -4.71 19.72 -20.38
C PRO A 16 -3.93 18.43 -20.07
N ASN A 17 -2.62 18.41 -20.27
CA ASN A 17 -1.76 17.27 -19.96
C ASN A 17 -1.13 17.51 -18.58
N GLN A 18 -1.88 17.22 -17.51
CA GLN A 18 -1.50 17.58 -16.16
C GLN A 18 -1.81 16.46 -15.16
N ASP A 19 -0.95 16.34 -14.17
CA ASP A 19 -1.12 15.45 -13.00
C ASP A 19 -1.30 16.27 -11.71
N ASP A 20 -1.88 17.46 -11.83
CA ASP A 20 -2.03 18.38 -10.69
C ASP A 20 -3.11 17.88 -9.72
N PRO A 21 -2.89 17.97 -8.41
CA PRO A 21 -3.92 17.57 -7.44
C PRO A 21 -5.14 18.48 -7.52
N MET A 22 -6.30 17.93 -7.22
CA MET A 22 -7.53 18.71 -7.21
C MET A 22 -7.60 19.59 -5.97
N VAL A 23 -7.34 20.90 -6.13
CA VAL A 23 -7.35 21.89 -5.06
C VAL A 23 -8.45 22.92 -5.31
N ILE A 24 -9.35 23.08 -4.34
CA ILE A 24 -10.55 23.92 -4.47
C ILE A 24 -10.61 24.97 -3.36
N THR A 25 -11.60 25.83 -3.45
CA THR A 25 -12.05 26.69 -2.35
C THR A 25 -13.43 26.20 -1.88
N ALA A 26 -13.64 26.15 -0.58
CA ALA A 26 -14.90 25.74 0.03
C ALA A 26 -15.29 26.69 1.16
N ILE A 27 -16.58 26.77 1.46
CA ILE A 27 -17.06 27.51 2.63
C ILE A 27 -17.16 26.55 3.80
N ILE A 28 -16.42 26.80 4.88
CA ILE A 28 -16.40 25.96 6.08
C ILE A 28 -16.72 26.86 7.28
N ALA A 29 -17.74 26.50 8.03
CA ALA A 29 -18.39 27.34 9.02
C ALA A 29 -18.93 28.61 8.31
N ARG A 30 -18.24 29.72 8.38
CA ARG A 30 -18.59 30.97 7.70
C ARG A 30 -17.40 31.54 6.92
N TYR A 31 -16.35 30.73 6.77
CA TYR A 31 -15.08 31.17 6.17
C TYR A 31 -14.92 30.62 4.77
N SER A 32 -14.48 31.44 3.84
CA SER A 32 -14.03 30.97 2.53
C SER A 32 -12.60 30.42 2.70
N VAL A 33 -12.46 29.13 2.64
CA VAL A 33 -11.20 28.42 2.86
C VAL A 33 -10.64 27.95 1.53
N GLY A 34 -9.52 28.53 1.12
CA GLY A 34 -8.77 28.09 -0.05
C GLY A 34 -7.78 26.95 0.29
N LYS A 35 -7.09 26.44 -0.72
CA LYS A 35 -6.11 25.37 -0.58
C LYS A 35 -6.71 24.11 0.06
N VAL A 36 -7.93 23.77 -0.35
CA VAL A 36 -8.64 22.57 0.08
C VAL A 36 -8.32 21.46 -0.89
N LEU A 37 -7.54 20.47 -0.45
CA LEU A 37 -7.19 19.30 -1.25
C LEU A 37 -8.35 18.31 -1.25
N VAL A 38 -8.77 17.87 -2.42
CA VAL A 38 -9.76 16.81 -2.58
C VAL A 38 -9.01 15.49 -2.78
N ASP A 39 -9.18 14.55 -1.86
CA ASP A 39 -8.44 13.28 -1.83
C ASP A 39 -9.41 12.10 -1.71
N GLN A 40 -9.66 11.44 -2.83
CA GLN A 40 -10.55 10.27 -2.90
C GLN A 40 -9.99 9.06 -2.15
N GLY A 41 -8.67 9.01 -1.93
CA GLY A 41 -8.01 7.94 -1.18
C GLY A 41 -8.16 8.04 0.33
N SER A 42 -8.43 9.23 0.86
CA SER A 42 -8.47 9.45 2.31
C SER A 42 -9.79 8.98 2.94
N SER A 43 -9.69 8.24 4.04
CA SER A 43 -10.84 7.80 4.86
C SER A 43 -11.33 8.86 5.86
N ALA A 44 -10.70 10.02 5.92
CA ALA A 44 -11.04 11.09 6.87
C ALA A 44 -11.02 12.46 6.18
N ASN A 45 -11.75 13.41 6.76
CA ASN A 45 -11.58 14.84 6.42
C ASN A 45 -10.69 15.46 7.49
N ILE A 46 -9.68 16.22 7.07
CA ILE A 46 -8.71 16.85 7.97
C ILE A 46 -8.80 18.36 7.85
N LEU A 47 -8.89 19.04 8.98
CA LEU A 47 -8.72 20.48 9.10
C LEU A 47 -7.40 20.68 9.84
N TYR A 48 -6.44 21.29 9.17
CA TYR A 48 -5.12 21.48 9.77
C TYR A 48 -5.16 22.51 10.90
N TRP A 49 -4.48 22.22 11.99
CA TRP A 49 -4.52 22.99 13.24
C TRP A 49 -4.26 24.48 13.01
N LYS A 50 -3.27 24.82 12.20
CA LYS A 50 -2.95 26.20 11.83
C LYS A 50 -4.14 26.94 11.20
N THR A 51 -4.93 26.23 10.38
CA THR A 51 -6.14 26.78 9.74
C THR A 51 -7.26 26.96 10.77
N PHE A 52 -7.48 25.93 11.61
CA PHE A 52 -8.48 26.01 12.69
C PHE A 52 -8.24 27.21 13.61
N GLN A 53 -6.97 27.47 13.98
CA GLN A 53 -6.60 28.62 14.83
C GLN A 53 -6.91 29.97 14.17
N GLN A 54 -6.96 30.05 12.84
CA GLN A 54 -7.32 31.28 12.10
C GLN A 54 -8.84 31.44 11.98
N MET A 55 -9.60 30.37 12.25
CA MET A 55 -11.05 30.45 12.29
C MET A 55 -11.47 30.74 13.73
N ASP A 56 -12.19 31.82 13.96
CA ASP A 56 -12.65 32.21 15.29
C ASP A 56 -13.71 31.23 15.82
N ILE A 57 -13.28 29.98 16.06
CA ILE A 57 -14.08 28.90 16.57
C ILE A 57 -13.55 28.53 17.96
N SER A 58 -14.46 28.43 18.93
CA SER A 58 -14.07 28.09 20.31
C SER A 58 -13.44 26.69 20.41
N ASP A 59 -12.33 26.60 21.13
CA ASP A 59 -11.69 25.31 21.48
C ASP A 59 -12.64 24.39 22.26
N GLU A 60 -13.66 24.93 22.90
CA GLU A 60 -14.70 24.11 23.57
C GLU A 60 -15.52 23.28 22.61
N SER A 61 -15.51 23.60 21.32
CA SER A 61 -16.18 22.81 20.28
C SER A 61 -15.41 21.54 19.89
N ILE A 62 -14.16 21.41 20.35
CA ILE A 62 -13.30 20.28 20.03
C ILE A 62 -13.72 19.07 20.87
N MET A 63 -14.09 18.01 20.20
CA MET A 63 -14.45 16.74 20.83
C MET A 63 -13.26 15.78 20.81
N SER A 64 -13.11 14.97 21.85
CA SER A 64 -12.03 14.00 21.92
C SER A 64 -12.19 12.92 20.85
N PHE A 65 -11.07 12.53 20.24
CA PHE A 65 -11.01 11.47 19.22
C PHE A 65 -10.01 10.41 19.70
N ASN A 66 -10.52 9.24 20.01
CA ASN A 66 -9.74 8.17 20.62
C ASN A 66 -9.25 7.12 19.61
N GLU A 67 -9.64 7.27 18.35
CA GLU A 67 -9.18 6.37 17.29
C GLU A 67 -7.86 6.88 16.71
N GLN A 68 -7.08 5.98 16.17
CA GLN A 68 -5.81 6.33 15.54
C GLN A 68 -6.03 6.58 14.05
N ILE A 69 -5.45 7.66 13.55
CA ILE A 69 -5.35 7.89 12.11
C ILE A 69 -4.00 7.34 11.67
N LEU A 70 -4.02 6.57 10.62
CA LEU A 70 -2.81 6.11 9.94
C LEU A 70 -2.67 6.90 8.65
N GLY A 71 -1.50 7.48 8.44
CA GLY A 71 -1.14 8.07 7.16
C GLY A 71 -0.91 6.98 6.11
N PHE A 72 -0.81 7.36 4.86
CA PHE A 72 -0.66 6.44 3.73
C PHE A 72 0.56 5.51 3.89
N ALA A 73 1.65 6.01 4.46
CA ALA A 73 2.84 5.20 4.76
C ALA A 73 2.75 4.50 6.12
N GLY A 74 1.53 4.42 6.72
CA GLY A 74 1.30 3.77 8.02
C GLY A 74 1.77 4.59 9.22
N GLU A 75 2.25 5.81 9.02
CA GLU A 75 2.64 6.67 10.13
C GLU A 75 1.39 7.09 10.94
N ARG A 76 1.55 7.10 12.24
CA ARG A 76 0.50 7.60 13.13
C ARG A 76 0.42 9.12 13.03
N VAL A 77 -0.78 9.58 12.78
CA VAL A 77 -1.08 11.00 12.79
C VAL A 77 -1.78 11.31 14.11
N ASP A 78 -1.11 12.09 14.94
CA ASP A 78 -1.69 12.54 16.20
C ASP A 78 -2.77 13.59 15.93
N THR A 79 -3.94 13.38 16.52
CA THR A 79 -5.06 14.33 16.40
C THR A 79 -5.24 15.08 17.71
N ARG A 80 -5.66 16.33 17.59
CA ARG A 80 -6.09 17.14 18.73
C ARG A 80 -7.57 16.88 19.08
N GLY A 81 -8.26 16.07 18.29
CA GLY A 81 -9.68 15.79 18.41
C GLY A 81 -10.39 15.99 17.08
N TYR A 82 -11.70 16.19 17.13
CA TYR A 82 -12.48 16.49 15.93
C TYR A 82 -13.46 17.64 16.19
N VAL A 83 -13.91 18.25 15.10
CA VAL A 83 -14.94 19.30 15.14
C VAL A 83 -15.94 19.05 14.01
N ASP A 84 -17.21 19.23 14.31
CA ASP A 84 -18.30 19.10 13.34
C ASP A 84 -18.70 20.52 12.86
N LEU A 85 -18.37 20.84 11.60
CA LEU A 85 -18.60 22.17 11.02
C LEU A 85 -19.56 22.09 9.84
N LYS A 86 -20.38 23.12 9.66
CA LYS A 86 -21.16 23.32 8.44
C LYS A 86 -20.22 23.59 7.27
N MET A 87 -20.48 22.99 6.15
CA MET A 87 -19.66 23.13 4.97
C MET A 87 -20.54 23.17 3.71
N SER A 88 -20.16 24.00 2.75
CA SER A 88 -20.71 23.99 1.41
C SER A 88 -19.62 24.01 0.35
N LEU A 89 -19.88 23.32 -0.75
CA LEU A 89 -19.00 23.25 -1.92
C LEU A 89 -19.50 24.25 -2.98
N GLY A 90 -18.58 25.04 -3.53
CA GLY A 90 -18.87 26.08 -4.50
C GLY A 90 -19.00 27.47 -3.87
N MET A 91 -18.92 28.50 -4.70
CA MET A 91 -19.01 29.91 -4.31
C MET A 91 -20.42 30.44 -4.53
N GLU A 92 -20.98 31.07 -3.51
CA GLU A 92 -22.25 31.83 -3.45
C GLU A 92 -23.59 31.17 -3.87
N GLY A 93 -24.47 31.07 -2.93
CA GLY A 93 -25.93 31.17 -3.16
C GLY A 93 -26.66 29.99 -3.76
N GLY A 94 -26.45 28.80 -3.28
CA GLY A 94 -27.26 27.64 -3.71
C GLY A 94 -26.61 26.30 -3.47
N ALA A 95 -25.46 26.36 -2.90
CA ALA A 95 -24.72 25.15 -2.57
C ALA A 95 -25.39 24.39 -1.43
N LYS A 96 -25.46 23.11 -1.57
CA LYS A 96 -25.87 22.19 -0.51
C LYS A 96 -24.98 22.40 0.72
N GLU A 97 -25.58 22.62 1.88
CA GLU A 97 -24.84 22.80 3.14
C GLU A 97 -24.98 21.52 3.98
N LEU A 98 -23.88 20.94 4.38
CA LEU A 98 -23.85 19.73 5.21
C LEU A 98 -22.99 19.95 6.45
N LYS A 99 -23.32 19.24 7.53
CA LYS A 99 -22.48 19.16 8.72
C LYS A 99 -21.45 18.07 8.48
N VAL A 100 -20.18 18.47 8.45
CA VAL A 100 -19.06 17.59 8.11
C VAL A 100 -18.12 17.49 9.31
N ARG A 101 -17.67 16.30 9.61
CA ARG A 101 -16.68 16.03 10.65
C ARG A 101 -15.29 16.23 10.11
N PHE A 102 -14.49 17.03 10.81
CA PHE A 102 -13.08 17.29 10.52
C PHE A 102 -12.23 16.84 11.70
N LEU A 103 -11.24 16.01 11.43
CA LEU A 103 -10.20 15.68 12.40
C LEU A 103 -9.18 16.82 12.41
N LEU A 104 -8.79 17.26 13.61
CA LEU A 104 -7.85 18.36 13.79
C LEU A 104 -6.44 17.79 13.88
N VAL A 105 -5.61 18.10 12.89
CA VAL A 105 -4.25 17.56 12.77
C VAL A 105 -3.23 18.68 12.74
N GLU A 106 -2.17 18.52 13.53
CA GLU A 106 -1.04 19.44 13.55
C GLU A 106 0.06 18.89 12.62
N ALA A 107 0.18 19.48 11.44
CA ALA A 107 1.19 19.11 10.46
C ALA A 107 1.66 20.31 9.66
N GLU A 108 2.92 20.29 9.25
CA GLU A 108 3.47 21.30 8.33
C GLU A 108 3.08 20.92 6.91
N THR A 109 2.12 21.63 6.36
CA THR A 109 1.59 21.38 5.01
C THR A 109 1.24 22.70 4.33
N ALA A 110 1.21 22.70 3.03
CA ALA A 110 0.76 23.83 2.21
C ALA A 110 -0.77 23.90 2.10
N TYR A 111 -1.48 22.82 2.48
CA TYR A 111 -2.93 22.74 2.42
C TYR A 111 -3.56 23.22 3.73
N ASN A 112 -4.77 23.77 3.62
CA ASN A 112 -5.56 24.20 4.78
C ASN A 112 -6.51 23.10 5.26
N VAL A 113 -7.04 22.31 4.31
CA VAL A 113 -8.03 21.25 4.56
C VAL A 113 -7.76 20.12 3.58
N LEU A 114 -8.07 18.89 4.00
CA LEU A 114 -8.15 17.72 3.13
C LEU A 114 -9.57 17.16 3.22
N LEU A 115 -10.24 17.00 2.08
CA LEU A 115 -11.57 16.42 1.99
C LEU A 115 -11.45 14.97 1.49
N GLY A 116 -11.76 14.04 2.35
CA GLY A 116 -11.76 12.62 2.04
C GLY A 116 -13.12 12.06 1.64
N ARG A 117 -13.16 10.75 1.46
CA ARG A 117 -14.38 10.02 1.09
C ARG A 117 -15.61 10.35 1.94
N PRO A 118 -15.51 10.54 3.28
CA PRO A 118 -16.72 10.83 4.04
C PRO A 118 -17.44 12.10 3.59
N CYS A 119 -16.69 13.15 3.26
CA CYS A 119 -17.26 14.40 2.73
C CYS A 119 -17.81 14.18 1.31
N LEU A 120 -17.01 13.57 0.43
CA LEU A 120 -17.39 13.33 -0.96
C LEU A 120 -18.68 12.50 -1.06
N ASN A 121 -18.77 11.43 -0.27
CA ASN A 121 -19.94 10.57 -0.22
C ASN A 121 -21.18 11.30 0.32
N ALA A 122 -21.00 12.13 1.34
CA ALA A 122 -22.11 12.90 1.93
C ALA A 122 -22.72 13.90 0.93
N PHE A 123 -21.88 14.50 0.10
CA PHE A 123 -22.32 15.40 -0.99
C PHE A 123 -22.85 14.62 -2.20
N GLY A 124 -22.50 13.35 -2.35
CA GLY A 124 -22.71 12.59 -3.59
C GLY A 124 -21.82 13.09 -4.71
N ALA A 125 -20.63 13.55 -4.36
CA ALA A 125 -19.71 14.21 -5.29
C ALA A 125 -18.90 13.20 -6.08
N ILE A 126 -18.82 13.43 -7.39
CA ILE A 126 -17.98 12.69 -8.32
C ILE A 126 -16.83 13.59 -8.77
N VAL A 127 -15.61 13.11 -8.64
CA VAL A 127 -14.40 13.86 -8.96
C VAL A 127 -13.79 13.32 -10.24
N SER A 128 -13.50 14.21 -11.17
CA SER A 128 -12.75 13.88 -12.39
C SER A 128 -11.41 14.62 -12.37
N THR A 129 -10.34 13.88 -12.13
CA THR A 129 -8.97 14.42 -12.10
C THR A 129 -8.51 14.94 -13.46
N PRO A 130 -8.79 14.26 -14.60
CA PRO A 130 -8.41 14.84 -15.90
C PRO A 130 -9.07 16.19 -16.19
N HIS A 131 -10.32 16.38 -15.75
CA HIS A 131 -11.02 17.66 -15.93
C HIS A 131 -10.73 18.70 -14.85
N LEU A 132 -10.05 18.31 -13.75
CA LEU A 132 -9.87 19.12 -12.53
C LEU A 132 -11.21 19.66 -12.03
N THR A 133 -12.24 18.83 -12.09
CA THR A 133 -13.64 19.23 -11.83
C THR A 133 -14.34 18.18 -10.98
N MET A 134 -15.12 18.67 -10.02
CA MET A 134 -16.00 17.83 -9.20
C MET A 134 -17.45 18.24 -9.45
N LYS A 135 -18.34 17.28 -9.55
CA LYS A 135 -19.78 17.52 -9.74
C LYS A 135 -20.58 16.81 -8.64
N TYR A 136 -21.64 17.46 -8.16
CA TYR A 136 -22.51 16.87 -7.15
C TYR A 136 -23.97 17.29 -7.36
N PRO A 137 -24.95 16.45 -6.92
CA PRO A 137 -26.35 16.79 -7.07
C PRO A 137 -26.78 17.83 -6.02
N ALA A 138 -27.46 18.87 -6.45
CA ALA A 138 -28.10 19.84 -5.58
C ALA A 138 -29.49 19.35 -5.12
N GLU A 139 -30.06 20.02 -4.13
CA GLU A 139 -31.39 19.69 -3.58
C GLU A 139 -32.51 19.92 -4.60
N ASP A 140 -32.32 20.86 -5.52
CA ASP A 140 -33.28 21.17 -6.58
C ASP A 140 -33.21 20.20 -7.78
N GLY A 141 -32.33 19.20 -7.74
CA GLY A 141 -32.14 18.23 -8.80
C GLY A 141 -31.18 18.68 -9.90
N THR A 142 -30.57 19.85 -9.79
CA THR A 142 -29.51 20.30 -10.71
C THR A 142 -28.17 19.64 -10.33
N VAL A 143 -27.22 19.73 -11.25
CA VAL A 143 -25.83 19.28 -11.02
C VAL A 143 -24.95 20.50 -10.83
N TRP A 144 -24.34 20.60 -9.67
CA TRP A 144 -23.38 21.69 -9.36
C TRP A 144 -21.98 21.28 -9.74
N VAL A 145 -21.21 22.26 -10.20
CA VAL A 145 -19.85 22.08 -10.70
C VAL A 145 -18.88 22.87 -9.84
N VAL A 146 -17.85 22.21 -9.33
CA VAL A 146 -16.75 22.84 -8.60
C VAL A 146 -15.47 22.57 -9.38
N ARG A 147 -14.77 23.64 -9.75
CA ARG A 147 -13.53 23.58 -10.52
C ARG A 147 -12.33 23.79 -9.60
N ALA A 148 -11.30 23.01 -9.83
CA ALA A 148 -10.03 23.18 -9.12
C ALA A 148 -9.25 24.37 -9.67
N ASP A 149 -8.42 24.95 -8.81
CA ASP A 149 -7.48 26.00 -9.20
C ASP A 149 -6.10 25.35 -9.45
N GLN A 150 -5.77 25.13 -10.73
CA GLN A 150 -4.53 24.51 -11.14
C GLN A 150 -3.29 25.28 -10.67
N LYS A 151 -3.36 26.63 -10.66
CA LYS A 151 -2.26 27.48 -10.22
C LYS A 151 -1.99 27.27 -8.72
N VAL A 152 -3.05 27.31 -7.92
CA VAL A 152 -2.95 27.08 -6.46
C VAL A 152 -2.47 25.65 -6.19
N ALA A 153 -2.93 24.67 -6.97
CA ALA A 153 -2.48 23.27 -6.84
C ALA A 153 -0.96 23.16 -7.01
N ARG A 154 -0.42 23.77 -8.07
CA ARG A 154 1.03 23.78 -8.35
C ARG A 154 1.82 24.54 -7.26
N GLU A 155 1.29 25.66 -6.77
CA GLU A 155 1.92 26.40 -5.67
C GLU A 155 1.99 25.55 -4.39
N CYS A 156 0.92 24.84 -4.06
CA CYS A 156 0.88 23.95 -2.89
C CYS A 156 1.86 22.79 -3.05
N TYR A 157 1.91 22.17 -4.21
CA TYR A 157 2.82 21.09 -4.52
C TYR A 157 4.29 21.55 -4.38
N ALA A 158 4.64 22.68 -5.02
CA ALA A 158 5.99 23.26 -4.95
C ALA A 158 6.37 23.66 -3.50
N ALA A 159 5.42 24.14 -2.74
CA ALA A 159 5.64 24.49 -1.31
C ALA A 159 5.88 23.22 -0.48
N GLY A 160 5.14 22.15 -0.76
CA GLY A 160 5.31 20.85 -0.10
C GLY A 160 6.71 20.27 -0.31
N LEU A 161 7.26 20.43 -1.51
CA LEU A 161 8.63 19.97 -1.82
C LEU A 161 9.71 20.77 -1.04
N LYS A 162 9.41 21.98 -0.62
CA LYS A 162 10.34 22.86 0.12
C LYS A 162 10.26 22.67 1.64
N VAL A 163 9.25 21.99 2.13
CA VAL A 163 9.11 21.71 3.57
C VAL A 163 10.18 20.72 3.99
N LYS A 164 11.17 21.19 4.74
CA LYS A 164 12.15 20.28 5.36
C LYS A 164 11.44 19.48 6.44
N PRO A 165 11.73 18.18 6.57
CA PRO A 165 11.20 17.44 7.71
C PRO A 165 11.59 18.14 9.01
N PRO A 166 10.69 18.23 9.99
CA PRO A 166 10.94 18.97 11.21
C PRO A 166 12.22 18.48 11.87
N GLY A 167 13.14 19.41 12.12
CA GLY A 167 14.40 19.12 12.81
C GLY A 167 14.11 18.53 14.18
N HIS A 168 14.80 17.44 14.51
CA HIS A 168 14.66 16.77 15.79
C HIS A 168 14.88 17.75 16.97
N ARG A 169 13.82 18.24 17.58
CA ARG A 169 13.88 18.66 18.97
C ARG A 169 13.78 17.37 19.80
N ALA A 170 14.85 17.08 20.51
CA ALA A 170 14.87 15.97 21.44
C ALA A 170 13.74 16.11 22.46
N CYS A 171 12.67 15.36 22.25
CA CYS A 171 11.68 15.14 23.30
C CYS A 171 11.92 13.75 23.84
N GLU A 172 12.31 13.68 25.09
CA GLU A 172 12.59 12.45 25.79
C GLU A 172 11.34 11.60 25.98
N THR A 173 11.54 10.34 25.75
CA THR A 173 10.74 9.23 26.24
C THR A 173 9.25 9.22 25.97
N ARG A 174 8.89 8.57 24.84
CA ARG A 174 7.75 7.64 24.79
C ARG A 174 7.98 6.68 23.64
N SER A 175 7.78 5.40 23.93
CA SER A 175 7.98 4.28 23.02
C SER A 175 7.41 4.56 21.62
N LYS A 176 8.28 4.87 20.68
CA LYS A 176 7.93 4.83 19.26
C LYS A 176 7.69 3.35 18.93
N ILE A 177 6.45 3.03 18.65
CA ILE A 177 6.16 1.81 17.93
C ILE A 177 6.68 2.07 16.53
N ALA A 178 7.77 1.42 16.20
CA ALA A 178 8.36 1.53 14.90
C ALA A 178 7.44 0.87 13.87
N MET A 179 7.20 1.54 12.80
CA MET A 179 6.53 0.98 11.65
C MET A 179 7.41 -0.10 11.04
N ALA A 180 6.91 -1.31 11.04
CA ALA A 180 7.29 -2.23 9.99
C ALA A 180 6.85 -1.57 8.65
N GLU A 181 7.73 -1.47 7.67
CA GLU A 181 7.28 -1.28 6.30
C GLU A 181 6.29 -2.42 6.06
N LEU A 182 5.03 -2.05 5.91
CA LEU A 182 3.97 -3.01 5.76
C LEU A 182 4.24 -3.77 4.46
N ASP A 183 4.19 -5.07 4.52
CA ASP A 183 4.17 -5.93 3.36
C ASP A 183 3.04 -5.39 2.44
N PRO A 184 3.32 -5.05 1.19
CA PRO A 184 2.28 -4.57 0.27
C PRO A 184 1.09 -5.52 0.13
N ARG A 185 1.17 -6.74 0.66
CA ARG A 185 0.07 -7.71 0.71
C ARG A 185 -0.92 -7.50 1.86
N GLU A 186 -0.83 -6.41 2.64
CA GLU A 186 -1.76 -6.24 3.78
C GLU A 186 -3.21 -5.97 3.39
N ASP A 187 -3.44 -5.44 2.22
CA ASP A 187 -4.81 -5.24 1.75
C ASP A 187 -5.18 -6.26 0.67
N THR A 188 -5.79 -7.35 1.11
CA THR A 188 -6.39 -8.34 0.22
C THR A 188 -7.55 -7.75 -0.62
N ASN A 189 -7.97 -6.52 -0.32
CA ASN A 189 -9.02 -5.84 -1.06
C ASN A 189 -8.51 -5.02 -2.26
N ASP A 190 -7.18 -4.82 -2.37
CA ASP A 190 -6.59 -4.06 -3.47
C ASP A 190 -5.89 -4.95 -4.52
N ARG A 191 -6.01 -6.27 -4.38
CA ARG A 191 -5.56 -7.17 -5.44
C ARG A 191 -6.44 -6.99 -6.66
N VAL A 192 -5.83 -6.90 -7.82
CA VAL A 192 -6.56 -6.93 -9.09
C VAL A 192 -7.23 -8.30 -9.17
N GLU A 193 -8.52 -8.33 -8.84
CA GLU A 193 -9.31 -9.54 -8.96
C GLU A 193 -9.87 -9.65 -10.38
N PRO A 194 -9.98 -10.87 -10.92
CA PRO A 194 -10.62 -11.05 -12.22
C PRO A 194 -12.00 -10.43 -12.23
N MET A 195 -12.31 -9.60 -13.22
CA MET A 195 -13.63 -8.99 -13.35
C MET A 195 -14.71 -9.98 -13.81
N GLY A 196 -14.32 -11.14 -14.33
CA GLY A 196 -15.22 -12.21 -14.75
C GLY A 196 -15.49 -13.22 -13.62
N GLU A 197 -16.58 -13.99 -13.79
CA GLU A 197 -16.84 -15.12 -12.90
C GLU A 197 -15.74 -16.16 -13.04
N VAL A 198 -15.28 -16.71 -11.92
CA VAL A 198 -14.26 -17.77 -11.90
C VAL A 198 -14.82 -19.09 -11.39
N GLN A 199 -14.20 -20.19 -11.74
CA GLN A 199 -14.53 -21.53 -11.27
C GLN A 199 -13.27 -22.23 -10.77
N SER A 200 -13.45 -23.14 -9.82
CA SER A 200 -12.35 -23.93 -9.26
C SER A 200 -11.88 -24.98 -10.26
N PHE A 201 -10.57 -25.06 -10.44
CA PHE A 201 -9.92 -26.11 -11.22
C PHE A 201 -8.98 -26.89 -10.32
N LEU A 202 -9.13 -28.22 -10.30
CA LEU A 202 -8.35 -29.13 -9.46
C LEU A 202 -7.05 -29.50 -10.15
N LEU A 203 -5.91 -29.18 -9.54
CA LEU A 203 -4.58 -29.50 -10.06
C LEU A 203 -4.10 -30.87 -9.57
N GLU A 204 -4.26 -31.17 -8.28
CA GLU A 204 -3.82 -32.42 -7.67
C GLU A 204 -4.50 -32.69 -6.33
N GLY A 205 -4.89 -33.92 -6.09
CA GLY A 205 -5.50 -34.32 -4.81
C GLY A 205 -6.85 -33.64 -4.60
N GLU A 206 -7.24 -33.40 -3.35
CA GLU A 206 -8.51 -32.74 -3.00
C GLU A 206 -8.34 -31.26 -2.62
N ASP A 207 -7.12 -30.82 -2.29
CA ASP A 207 -6.83 -29.53 -1.71
C ASP A 207 -6.06 -28.56 -2.61
N ARG A 208 -5.49 -29.04 -3.73
CA ARG A 208 -4.66 -28.23 -4.64
C ARG A 208 -5.50 -27.71 -5.79
N VAL A 209 -6.08 -26.55 -5.58
CA VAL A 209 -7.06 -25.91 -6.48
C VAL A 209 -6.55 -24.55 -6.96
N THR A 210 -6.77 -24.25 -8.24
CA THR A 210 -6.59 -22.90 -8.78
C THR A 210 -7.93 -22.38 -9.31
N MET A 211 -7.98 -21.10 -9.67
CA MET A 211 -9.18 -20.49 -10.21
C MET A 211 -9.00 -20.22 -11.70
N VAL A 212 -9.97 -20.60 -12.51
CA VAL A 212 -9.97 -20.34 -13.95
C VAL A 212 -11.24 -19.58 -14.34
N GLY A 213 -11.17 -18.79 -15.40
CA GLY A 213 -12.32 -18.03 -15.90
C GLY A 213 -13.47 -18.95 -16.34
N ARG A 214 -14.69 -18.57 -15.97
CA ARG A 214 -15.90 -19.34 -16.30
C ARG A 214 -16.33 -19.17 -17.76
N GLU A 215 -15.88 -18.10 -18.39
CA GLU A 215 -16.22 -17.78 -19.79
C GLU A 215 -15.42 -18.60 -20.80
N LEU A 216 -14.38 -19.30 -20.34
CA LEU A 216 -13.58 -20.19 -21.21
C LEU A 216 -14.42 -21.37 -21.71
N GLN A 217 -14.25 -21.71 -22.97
CA GLN A 217 -14.89 -22.89 -23.57
C GLN A 217 -14.32 -24.17 -22.96
N GLU A 218 -15.10 -25.25 -22.97
CA GLU A 218 -14.71 -26.54 -22.36
C GLU A 218 -13.37 -27.04 -22.91
N GLY A 219 -13.11 -26.88 -24.20
CA GLY A 219 -11.83 -27.24 -24.83
C GLY A 219 -10.66 -26.40 -24.37
N GLU A 220 -10.88 -25.10 -24.13
CA GLU A 220 -9.86 -24.17 -23.61
C GLU A 220 -9.51 -24.48 -22.17
N VAL A 221 -10.52 -24.76 -21.35
CA VAL A 221 -10.33 -25.17 -19.94
C VAL A 221 -9.51 -26.46 -19.88
N GLN A 222 -9.78 -27.39 -20.79
CA GLN A 222 -9.04 -28.66 -20.86
C GLN A 222 -7.57 -28.43 -21.24
N GLN A 223 -7.29 -27.60 -22.24
CA GLN A 223 -5.91 -27.28 -22.66
C GLN A 223 -5.14 -26.55 -21.56
N LEU A 224 -5.76 -25.52 -20.96
CA LEU A 224 -5.20 -24.79 -19.84
C LEU A 224 -4.94 -25.74 -18.65
N GLY A 225 -5.90 -26.61 -18.34
CA GLY A 225 -5.77 -27.61 -17.29
C GLY A 225 -4.60 -28.55 -17.50
N CYS A 226 -4.41 -29.04 -18.73
CA CYS A 226 -3.25 -29.88 -19.07
C CYS A 226 -1.94 -29.14 -18.81
N LEU A 227 -1.84 -27.90 -19.29
CA LEU A 227 -0.64 -27.07 -19.10
C LEU A 227 -0.33 -26.86 -17.61
N LEU A 228 -1.33 -26.53 -16.79
CA LEU A 228 -1.16 -26.32 -15.36
C LEU A 228 -0.77 -27.61 -14.62
N VAL A 229 -1.37 -28.74 -14.97
CA VAL A 229 -1.06 -30.05 -14.38
C VAL A 229 0.36 -30.50 -14.76
N GLU A 230 0.78 -30.26 -15.99
CA GLU A 230 2.16 -30.55 -16.45
C GLU A 230 3.20 -29.76 -15.65
N ASN A 231 2.84 -28.56 -15.18
CA ASN A 231 3.72 -27.65 -14.45
C ASN A 231 3.35 -27.54 -12.97
N LYS A 232 2.65 -28.52 -12.41
CA LYS A 232 2.14 -28.50 -11.02
C LYS A 232 3.21 -28.33 -9.95
N ASP A 233 4.44 -28.72 -10.24
CA ASP A 233 5.60 -28.61 -9.35
C ASP A 233 6.10 -27.16 -9.18
N LEU A 234 5.65 -26.24 -10.02
CA LEU A 234 5.94 -24.81 -9.88
C LEU A 234 5.03 -24.11 -8.84
N PHE A 235 3.91 -24.74 -8.48
CA PHE A 235 2.94 -24.16 -7.55
C PHE A 235 3.22 -24.59 -6.12
N ALA A 236 3.21 -23.62 -5.19
CA ALA A 236 3.43 -23.85 -3.77
C ALA A 236 2.15 -23.63 -2.97
N TRP A 237 1.75 -24.60 -2.17
CA TRP A 237 0.62 -24.52 -1.22
C TRP A 237 1.10 -24.42 0.22
N LYS A 238 2.34 -24.80 0.48
CA LYS A 238 2.97 -24.81 1.79
C LYS A 238 4.40 -24.28 1.66
N THR A 239 4.90 -23.73 2.74
CA THR A 239 6.27 -23.21 2.84
C THR A 239 7.32 -24.25 2.37
N PHE A 240 7.05 -25.53 2.59
CA PHE A 240 7.93 -26.64 2.22
C PHE A 240 8.00 -26.90 0.71
N ASP A 241 7.00 -26.43 -0.03
CA ASP A 241 6.95 -26.62 -1.50
C ASP A 241 7.91 -25.66 -2.23
N MET A 242 8.45 -24.64 -1.54
CA MET A 242 9.29 -23.63 -2.16
C MET A 242 10.77 -23.98 -2.12
N PRO A 243 11.45 -24.13 -3.27
CA PRO A 243 12.91 -24.26 -3.28
C PRO A 243 13.57 -22.91 -2.97
N ARG A 244 14.72 -22.96 -2.32
CA ARG A 244 15.54 -21.77 -2.10
C ARG A 244 16.34 -21.43 -3.36
N ILE A 245 16.43 -20.14 -3.64
CA ILE A 245 17.27 -19.63 -4.72
C ILE A 245 18.74 -19.74 -4.28
N HIS A 246 19.60 -20.20 -5.19
CA HIS A 246 21.02 -20.34 -4.88
C HIS A 246 21.64 -18.95 -4.63
N PRO A 247 22.49 -18.77 -3.59
CA PRO A 247 23.06 -17.46 -3.25
C PRO A 247 23.90 -16.82 -4.37
N ASP A 248 24.40 -17.60 -5.31
CA ASP A 248 25.13 -17.08 -6.48
C ASP A 248 24.20 -16.38 -7.49
N VAL A 249 22.92 -16.74 -7.51
CA VAL A 249 21.93 -16.07 -8.36
C VAL A 249 21.59 -14.71 -7.78
N ILE A 250 21.22 -14.68 -6.50
CA ILE A 250 20.91 -13.45 -5.76
C ILE A 250 21.00 -13.73 -4.24
N SER A 251 21.35 -12.72 -3.48
CA SER A 251 21.24 -12.71 -2.02
C SER A 251 20.95 -11.28 -1.54
N HIS A 252 20.18 -11.15 -0.50
CA HIS A 252 19.85 -9.82 0.04
C HIS A 252 20.96 -9.30 0.94
N LYS A 253 21.48 -8.10 0.62
CA LYS A 253 22.54 -7.40 1.38
C LYS A 253 21.97 -6.14 2.02
N LEU A 254 22.29 -5.91 3.27
CA LEU A 254 21.82 -4.74 4.01
C LEU A 254 22.57 -3.45 3.67
N SER A 255 23.85 -3.57 3.29
CA SER A 255 24.72 -2.42 2.94
C SER A 255 24.72 -1.32 4.04
N ILE A 256 24.81 -1.71 5.30
CA ILE A 256 24.76 -0.81 6.46
C ILE A 256 25.85 0.28 6.35
N PHE A 257 25.50 1.54 6.64
CA PHE A 257 26.46 2.65 6.71
C PHE A 257 27.57 2.35 7.70
N ARG A 258 28.82 2.69 7.35
CA ARG A 258 30.01 2.38 8.17
C ARG A 258 30.00 3.01 9.56
N ASP A 259 29.36 4.17 9.67
CA ASP A 259 29.22 4.94 10.92
C ASP A 259 27.95 4.59 11.71
N ALA A 260 27.12 3.70 11.18
CA ALA A 260 25.91 3.29 11.86
C ALA A 260 26.21 2.47 13.13
N ARG A 261 25.60 2.87 14.23
CA ARG A 261 25.76 2.17 15.51
C ARG A 261 24.68 1.10 15.65
N PRO A 262 25.05 -0.13 15.97
CA PRO A 262 24.04 -1.18 16.23
C PRO A 262 23.09 -0.80 17.34
N VAL A 263 21.82 -1.16 17.16
CA VAL A 263 20.75 -0.93 18.15
C VAL A 263 20.20 -2.27 18.63
N SER A 264 20.24 -2.48 19.95
CA SER A 264 19.57 -3.60 20.61
C SER A 264 18.31 -3.05 21.28
N GLN A 265 17.16 -3.33 20.71
CA GLN A 265 15.88 -2.86 21.26
C GLN A 265 15.58 -3.55 22.60
N LYS A 266 15.06 -2.79 23.54
CA LYS A 266 14.60 -3.35 24.82
C LYS A 266 13.39 -4.26 24.57
N LYS A 267 13.44 -5.48 25.09
CA LYS A 267 12.38 -6.49 24.95
C LYS A 267 11.02 -5.93 25.38
N ARG A 268 10.03 -6.03 24.50
CA ARG A 268 8.64 -5.65 24.78
C ARG A 268 7.88 -6.84 25.38
N ARG A 269 6.99 -6.56 26.32
CA ARG A 269 6.13 -7.59 26.94
C ARG A 269 4.90 -7.79 26.05
N LEU A 270 4.62 -9.03 25.70
CA LEU A 270 3.44 -9.42 24.92
C LEU A 270 2.41 -10.09 25.84
N GLY A 271 1.14 -9.90 25.57
CA GLY A 271 0.05 -10.63 26.22
C GLY A 271 0.08 -12.12 25.88
N ALA A 272 -0.57 -12.95 26.68
CA ALA A 272 -0.53 -14.42 26.55
C ALA A 272 -0.92 -14.92 25.16
N GLU A 273 -1.98 -14.36 24.58
CA GLU A 273 -2.47 -14.73 23.24
C GLU A 273 -1.41 -14.46 22.15
N LYS A 274 -0.82 -13.25 22.17
CA LYS A 274 0.23 -12.86 21.22
C LYS A 274 1.47 -13.73 21.37
N ARG A 275 1.83 -14.09 22.61
CA ARG A 275 2.98 -14.98 22.85
C ARG A 275 2.81 -16.33 22.18
N ARG A 276 1.65 -16.96 22.35
CA ARG A 276 1.35 -18.26 21.70
C ARG A 276 1.46 -18.15 20.18
N ALA A 277 0.90 -17.08 19.62
CA ALA A 277 0.95 -16.85 18.18
C ALA A 277 2.40 -16.65 17.68
N VAL A 278 3.26 -15.97 18.45
CA VAL A 278 4.69 -15.84 18.14
C VAL A 278 5.37 -17.21 18.16
N ASP A 279 5.11 -18.02 19.20
CA ASP A 279 5.73 -19.34 19.36
C ASP A 279 5.36 -20.28 18.20
N GLU A 280 4.09 -20.29 17.82
CA GLU A 280 3.60 -21.06 16.67
C GLU A 280 4.26 -20.64 15.37
N GLU A 281 4.38 -19.33 15.14
CA GLU A 281 4.95 -18.80 13.90
C GLU A 281 6.48 -19.04 13.85
N VAL A 282 7.18 -18.81 14.94
CA VAL A 282 8.63 -19.08 15.02
C VAL A 282 8.90 -20.58 14.83
N GLY A 283 8.04 -21.45 15.37
CA GLY A 283 8.13 -22.90 15.13
C GLY A 283 8.10 -23.23 13.65
N LYS A 284 7.14 -22.67 12.90
CA LYS A 284 7.03 -22.84 11.44
C LYS A 284 8.26 -22.33 10.70
N LEU A 285 8.77 -21.16 11.11
CA LEU A 285 9.96 -20.57 10.48
C LEU A 285 11.22 -21.42 10.73
N ILE A 286 11.34 -22.03 11.91
CA ILE A 286 12.45 -22.95 12.24
C ILE A 286 12.32 -24.22 11.39
N GLU A 287 11.14 -24.82 11.33
CA GLU A 287 10.87 -26.04 10.54
C GLU A 287 11.17 -25.82 9.04
N ALA A 288 10.83 -24.64 8.52
CA ALA A 288 11.15 -24.24 7.15
C ALA A 288 12.63 -23.90 6.96
N GLY A 289 13.41 -23.79 8.03
CA GLY A 289 14.80 -23.38 7.98
C GLY A 289 15.00 -21.89 7.66
N PHE A 290 13.96 -21.08 7.78
CA PHE A 290 14.01 -19.64 7.45
C PHE A 290 14.69 -18.85 8.55
N VAL A 291 14.71 -19.34 9.78
CA VAL A 291 15.39 -18.70 10.91
C VAL A 291 16.23 -19.73 11.66
N ARG A 292 17.27 -19.25 12.33
CA ARG A 292 18.07 -20.04 13.26
C ARG A 292 18.24 -19.31 14.60
N GLU A 293 18.47 -20.06 15.66
CA GLU A 293 18.78 -19.49 16.96
C GLU A 293 20.18 -18.82 16.95
N ILE A 294 20.28 -17.67 17.62
CA ILE A 294 21.54 -16.94 17.79
C ILE A 294 21.69 -16.48 19.24
N LYS A 295 22.92 -16.51 19.75
CA LYS A 295 23.20 -16.16 21.16
C LYS A 295 23.74 -14.75 21.33
N TYR A 296 24.64 -14.32 20.48
CA TYR A 296 25.29 -13.02 20.60
C TYR A 296 25.04 -12.20 19.33
N THR A 297 24.32 -11.13 19.49
CA THR A 297 24.02 -10.23 18.37
C THR A 297 24.19 -8.76 18.77
N THR A 298 24.60 -7.95 17.84
CA THR A 298 24.73 -6.50 18.04
C THR A 298 23.45 -5.75 17.65
N TRP A 299 22.70 -6.29 16.70
CA TRP A 299 21.40 -5.76 16.29
C TRP A 299 20.29 -6.64 16.86
N LEU A 300 19.29 -6.06 17.50
CA LEU A 300 18.20 -6.85 18.07
C LEU A 300 16.88 -6.11 17.93
N ALA A 301 15.93 -6.73 17.24
CA ALA A 301 14.60 -6.20 16.99
C ALA A 301 13.54 -6.88 17.88
N ASN A 302 12.40 -6.24 18.08
CA ASN A 302 11.23 -6.84 18.69
C ASN A 302 10.31 -7.44 17.64
N VAL A 303 9.54 -8.43 18.04
CA VAL A 303 8.42 -8.96 17.25
C VAL A 303 7.19 -8.06 17.48
N VAL A 304 6.45 -7.80 16.41
CA VAL A 304 5.17 -7.07 16.41
C VAL A 304 4.09 -8.02 15.88
N MET A 305 2.98 -8.10 16.60
CA MET A 305 1.85 -8.97 16.22
C MET A 305 0.69 -8.13 15.72
N VAL A 306 0.31 -8.33 14.46
CA VAL A 306 -0.82 -7.66 13.79
C VAL A 306 -1.95 -8.68 13.61
N LYS A 307 -3.18 -8.28 13.89
CA LYS A 307 -4.35 -9.14 13.70
C LYS A 307 -4.94 -8.87 12.32
N LYS A 308 -5.01 -9.89 11.48
CA LYS A 308 -5.62 -9.82 10.14
C LYS A 308 -7.15 -9.73 10.25
N SER A 309 -7.81 -9.30 9.18
CA SER A 309 -9.28 -9.24 9.05
C SER A 309 -9.95 -10.60 9.34
N ASN A 310 -9.30 -11.70 8.98
CA ASN A 310 -9.79 -13.06 9.25
C ASN A 310 -9.56 -13.54 10.69
N GLY A 311 -9.10 -12.67 11.58
CA GLY A 311 -8.87 -12.96 13.00
C GLY A 311 -7.54 -13.64 13.32
N LYS A 312 -6.78 -14.08 12.34
CA LYS A 312 -5.46 -14.72 12.55
C LYS A 312 -4.39 -13.68 12.86
N TRP A 313 -3.38 -14.08 13.64
CA TRP A 313 -2.24 -13.24 13.97
C TRP A 313 -1.17 -13.36 12.87
N ARG A 314 -0.57 -12.23 12.54
CA ARG A 314 0.61 -12.15 11.67
C ARG A 314 1.79 -11.63 12.48
N MET A 315 2.92 -12.30 12.39
CA MET A 315 4.17 -11.88 13.02
C MET A 315 4.99 -11.01 12.06
N CYS A 316 5.40 -9.85 12.53
CA CYS A 316 6.32 -8.96 11.84
C CYS A 316 7.52 -8.69 12.74
N THR A 317 8.65 -8.33 12.18
CA THR A 317 9.86 -7.95 12.93
C THR A 317 10.09 -6.44 12.77
N ASP A 318 10.34 -5.76 13.89
CA ASP A 318 10.53 -4.31 13.92
C ASP A 318 11.95 -3.93 13.45
N PHE A 319 12.15 -3.88 12.15
CA PHE A 319 13.44 -3.52 11.56
C PHE A 319 13.66 -2.00 11.43
N THR A 320 12.89 -1.15 12.09
CA THR A 320 13.00 0.32 11.94
C THR A 320 14.41 0.83 12.14
N ASP A 321 15.09 0.40 13.19
CA ASP A 321 16.45 0.87 13.49
C ASP A 321 17.46 0.33 12.48
N LEU A 322 17.33 -0.92 12.09
CA LEU A 322 18.15 -1.53 11.05
C LEU A 322 17.94 -0.83 9.69
N ASN A 323 16.69 -0.56 9.32
CA ASN A 323 16.33 0.13 8.07
C ASN A 323 16.89 1.56 8.02
N LYS A 324 16.93 2.27 9.15
CA LYS A 324 17.58 3.61 9.24
C LYS A 324 19.08 3.54 8.97
N ALA A 325 19.70 2.43 9.33
CA ALA A 325 21.14 2.22 9.15
C ALA A 325 21.50 1.80 7.71
N CYS A 326 20.52 1.51 6.88
CA CYS A 326 20.72 1.07 5.48
C CYS A 326 20.41 2.22 4.51
N PRO A 327 21.24 2.44 3.48
CA PRO A 327 20.89 3.36 2.40
C PRO A 327 19.66 2.86 1.64
N LYS A 328 18.93 3.77 1.02
CA LYS A 328 17.84 3.39 0.10
C LYS A 328 18.48 2.90 -1.21
N ASP A 329 18.03 1.77 -1.68
CA ASP A 329 18.39 1.27 -3.01
C ASP A 329 17.71 2.17 -4.06
N THR A 330 18.46 2.56 -5.07
CA THR A 330 17.97 3.41 -6.16
C THR A 330 17.39 2.61 -7.33
N TYR A 331 17.23 1.31 -7.16
CA TYR A 331 16.66 0.44 -8.20
C TYR A 331 15.26 0.93 -8.57
N PRO A 332 14.99 1.18 -9.86
CA PRO A 332 13.66 1.64 -10.26
C PRO A 332 12.63 0.52 -10.06
N LEU A 333 11.63 0.80 -9.24
CA LEU A 333 10.48 -0.09 -9.13
C LEU A 333 9.46 0.32 -10.20
N PRO A 334 8.77 -0.64 -10.81
CA PRO A 334 7.72 -0.33 -11.77
C PRO A 334 6.63 0.56 -11.16
N ASN A 335 5.92 1.31 -12.00
CA ASN A 335 4.77 2.11 -11.58
C ASN A 335 3.50 1.29 -11.79
N ILE A 336 2.71 1.10 -10.75
CA ILE A 336 1.45 0.33 -10.79
C ILE A 336 0.49 0.91 -11.84
N ASP A 337 0.36 2.23 -11.90
CA ASP A 337 -0.55 2.87 -12.87
C ASP A 337 -0.14 2.55 -14.32
N ALA A 338 1.16 2.58 -14.59
CA ALA A 338 1.68 2.21 -15.92
C ALA A 338 1.40 0.74 -16.26
N LEU A 339 1.53 -0.15 -15.26
CA LEU A 339 1.21 -1.58 -15.44
C LEU A 339 -0.28 -1.80 -15.76
N VAL A 340 -1.16 -1.08 -15.07
CA VAL A 340 -2.60 -1.16 -15.32
C VAL A 340 -2.92 -0.68 -16.75
N ASP A 341 -2.30 0.41 -17.17
CA ASP A 341 -2.47 0.93 -18.55
C ASP A 341 -1.97 -0.09 -19.60
N GLU A 342 -0.82 -0.72 -19.33
CA GLU A 342 -0.21 -1.70 -20.24
C GLU A 342 -1.01 -2.99 -20.39
N VAL A 343 -1.83 -3.37 -19.41
CA VAL A 343 -2.66 -4.57 -19.50
C VAL A 343 -4.08 -4.29 -20.02
N SER A 344 -4.50 -3.03 -20.10
CA SER A 344 -5.89 -2.65 -20.42
C SER A 344 -6.36 -3.08 -21.81
N ASP A 345 -5.44 -3.24 -22.76
CA ASP A 345 -5.74 -3.59 -24.16
C ASP A 345 -5.78 -5.11 -24.42
N TYR A 346 -5.65 -5.94 -23.37
CA TYR A 346 -5.60 -7.39 -23.50
C TYR A 346 -6.90 -8.03 -22.99
N GLU A 347 -7.31 -9.11 -23.67
CA GLU A 347 -8.58 -9.79 -23.38
C GLU A 347 -8.45 -10.92 -22.36
N VAL A 348 -7.25 -11.50 -22.25
CA VAL A 348 -7.02 -12.68 -21.37
C VAL A 348 -5.84 -12.38 -20.46
N MET A 349 -6.03 -12.65 -19.17
CA MET A 349 -4.98 -12.41 -18.16
C MET A 349 -4.90 -13.57 -17.16
N SER A 350 -3.68 -13.95 -16.80
CA SER A 350 -3.42 -14.84 -15.67
C SER A 350 -2.64 -14.10 -14.59
N PHE A 351 -3.19 -14.11 -13.38
CA PHE A 351 -2.58 -13.50 -12.21
C PHE A 351 -1.80 -14.56 -11.44
N LEU A 352 -0.52 -14.33 -11.27
CA LEU A 352 0.39 -15.21 -10.56
C LEU A 352 0.91 -14.50 -9.31
N ASP A 353 0.80 -15.14 -8.16
CA ASP A 353 1.29 -14.61 -6.89
C ASP A 353 2.46 -15.48 -6.42
N ALA A 354 3.58 -14.84 -6.11
CA ALA A 354 4.74 -15.57 -5.58
C ALA A 354 4.51 -15.90 -4.10
N TYR A 355 4.13 -17.14 -3.83
CA TYR A 355 3.88 -17.61 -2.45
C TYR A 355 5.11 -17.39 -1.57
N SER A 356 5.05 -16.41 -0.65
CA SER A 356 6.18 -16.02 0.21
C SER A 356 7.51 -15.85 -0.56
N GLY A 357 7.47 -15.24 -1.74
CA GLY A 357 8.61 -15.14 -2.65
C GLY A 357 9.87 -14.54 -2.03
N TYR A 358 9.72 -13.59 -1.10
CA TYR A 358 10.84 -12.99 -0.37
C TYR A 358 11.66 -14.05 0.38
N ASN A 359 10.99 -15.06 0.95
CA ASN A 359 11.64 -16.11 1.72
C ASN A 359 12.40 -17.14 0.86
N GLN A 360 12.29 -17.04 -0.47
CA GLN A 360 13.13 -17.84 -1.37
C GLN A 360 14.53 -17.24 -1.53
N ILE A 361 14.69 -15.92 -1.30
CA ILE A 361 15.97 -15.22 -1.45
C ILE A 361 16.78 -15.39 -0.16
N PRO A 362 18.00 -15.96 -0.20
CA PRO A 362 18.83 -16.05 1.00
C PRO A 362 19.35 -14.69 1.44
N MET A 363 19.49 -14.51 2.74
CA MET A 363 20.24 -13.38 3.28
C MET A 363 21.74 -13.52 2.93
N TYR A 364 22.38 -12.41 2.63
CA TYR A 364 23.84 -12.40 2.54
C TYR A 364 24.40 -12.82 3.92
N ARG A 365 25.17 -13.88 3.95
CA ARG A 365 25.58 -14.57 5.18
C ARG A 365 26.14 -13.64 6.27
N PRO A 366 27.01 -12.66 5.97
CA PRO A 366 27.50 -11.71 6.97
C PRO A 366 26.44 -10.74 7.52
N ASP A 367 25.28 -10.63 6.87
CA ASP A 367 24.18 -9.75 7.29
C ASP A 367 23.04 -10.50 8.00
N SER A 368 22.98 -11.82 7.87
CA SER A 368 21.94 -12.66 8.50
C SER A 368 21.77 -12.34 10.01
N GLU A 369 22.87 -12.32 10.75
CA GLU A 369 22.86 -12.07 12.20
C GLU A 369 22.32 -10.70 12.60
N LYS A 370 22.35 -9.74 11.68
CA LYS A 370 21.84 -8.37 11.91
C LYS A 370 20.30 -8.31 11.87
N THR A 371 19.66 -9.34 11.32
CA THR A 371 18.19 -9.47 11.31
C THR A 371 17.64 -10.09 12.60
N ALA A 372 18.44 -10.15 13.65
CA ALA A 372 18.08 -10.83 14.89
C ALA A 372 16.85 -10.19 15.55
N PHE A 373 15.97 -11.06 16.06
CA PHE A 373 14.77 -10.65 16.79
C PHE A 373 14.61 -11.50 18.06
N ILE A 374 13.98 -10.89 19.09
CA ILE A 374 13.82 -11.50 20.38
C ILE A 374 12.37 -11.96 20.61
N THR A 375 12.24 -13.17 21.12
CA THR A 375 10.96 -13.75 21.56
C THR A 375 10.99 -14.00 23.07
N GLU A 376 10.00 -14.69 23.59
CA GLU A 376 9.97 -15.12 24.99
C GLU A 376 11.03 -16.21 25.28
N TRP A 377 11.28 -17.06 24.30
CA TRP A 377 12.05 -18.29 24.46
C TRP A 377 13.49 -18.23 23.93
N GLY A 378 13.76 -17.26 23.06
CA GLY A 378 15.09 -17.16 22.47
C GLY A 378 15.24 -15.98 21.53
N THR A 379 16.42 -15.87 20.96
CA THR A 379 16.77 -14.89 19.94
C THR A 379 17.06 -15.65 18.65
N TYR A 380 16.48 -15.21 17.56
CA TYR A 380 16.58 -15.85 16.25
C TYR A 380 17.01 -14.83 15.21
N CYS A 381 17.66 -15.28 14.13
CA CYS A 381 17.95 -14.43 12.97
C CYS A 381 17.51 -15.13 11.68
N TYR A 382 17.23 -14.34 10.66
CA TYR A 382 16.76 -14.87 9.38
C TYR A 382 17.93 -15.35 8.50
N GLU A 383 17.76 -16.52 7.91
CA GLU A 383 18.64 -17.10 6.89
C GLU A 383 18.17 -16.73 5.47
N VAL A 384 16.90 -16.31 5.36
CA VAL A 384 16.26 -15.85 4.13
C VAL A 384 15.82 -14.40 4.31
N MET A 385 15.54 -13.69 3.22
CA MET A 385 15.12 -12.29 3.26
C MET A 385 13.73 -12.18 3.91
N PRO A 386 13.63 -11.56 5.10
CA PRO A 386 12.32 -11.36 5.73
C PRO A 386 11.59 -10.16 5.17
N PHE A 387 10.28 -10.14 5.40
CA PHE A 387 9.48 -8.94 5.18
C PHE A 387 9.89 -7.82 6.13
N GLY A 388 9.74 -6.58 5.69
CA GLY A 388 10.00 -5.39 6.50
C GLY A 388 11.41 -4.82 6.39
N LEU A 389 12.30 -5.42 5.58
CA LEU A 389 13.59 -4.82 5.26
C LEU A 389 13.44 -3.77 4.16
N LYS A 390 14.08 -2.62 4.34
CA LYS A 390 13.97 -1.41 3.49
C LYS A 390 14.13 -1.65 1.98
N ASN A 391 15.04 -2.54 1.59
CA ASN A 391 15.38 -2.76 0.19
C ASN A 391 14.94 -4.15 -0.30
N ALA A 392 14.06 -4.83 0.43
CA ALA A 392 13.59 -6.17 0.06
C ALA A 392 12.90 -6.16 -1.30
N GLY A 393 11.99 -5.21 -1.53
CA GLY A 393 11.30 -5.06 -2.82
C GLY A 393 12.26 -4.85 -3.99
N ALA A 394 13.27 -4.00 -3.82
CA ALA A 394 14.28 -3.77 -4.86
C ALA A 394 15.10 -5.02 -5.17
N THR A 395 15.43 -5.81 -4.14
CA THR A 395 16.14 -7.08 -4.34
C THR A 395 15.26 -8.08 -5.09
N TYR A 396 13.99 -8.17 -4.72
CA TYR A 396 13.03 -9.06 -5.35
C TYR A 396 12.78 -8.66 -6.80
N GLN A 397 12.56 -7.37 -7.08
CA GLN A 397 12.36 -6.89 -8.45
C GLN A 397 13.55 -7.21 -9.35
N ARG A 398 14.79 -7.04 -8.84
CA ARG A 398 16.00 -7.44 -9.59
C ARG A 398 16.01 -8.93 -9.95
N LEU A 399 15.50 -9.78 -9.05
CA LEU A 399 15.37 -11.20 -9.33
C LEU A 399 14.37 -11.43 -10.46
N MET A 400 13.19 -10.81 -10.37
CA MET A 400 12.15 -10.93 -11.38
C MET A 400 12.62 -10.43 -12.75
N ASP A 401 13.25 -9.25 -12.79
CA ASP A 401 13.79 -8.67 -14.02
C ASP A 401 14.87 -9.56 -14.65
N LYS A 402 15.61 -10.30 -13.84
CA LYS A 402 16.63 -11.23 -14.31
C LYS A 402 16.04 -12.55 -14.81
N VAL A 403 15.05 -13.08 -14.10
CA VAL A 403 14.40 -14.36 -14.43
C VAL A 403 13.52 -14.20 -15.68
N PHE A 404 12.71 -13.16 -15.71
CA PHE A 404 11.72 -12.92 -16.76
C PHE A 404 12.15 -11.86 -17.78
N GLN A 405 13.47 -11.70 -17.98
CA GLN A 405 14.04 -10.66 -18.86
C GLN A 405 13.46 -10.69 -20.29
N GLN A 406 13.07 -11.86 -20.79
CA GLN A 406 12.57 -12.02 -22.15
C GLN A 406 11.04 -11.89 -22.22
N GLN A 407 10.34 -12.05 -21.11
CA GLN A 407 8.88 -12.07 -21.02
C GLN A 407 8.31 -10.69 -20.61
N ILE A 408 9.02 -9.97 -19.74
CA ILE A 408 8.59 -8.63 -19.25
C ILE A 408 8.53 -7.65 -20.44
N GLY A 409 7.40 -6.97 -20.55
CA GLY A 409 7.10 -6.04 -21.65
C GLY A 409 6.59 -6.71 -22.92
N LYS A 410 6.66 -8.04 -23.04
CA LYS A 410 6.15 -8.84 -24.15
C LYS A 410 4.78 -9.43 -23.81
N CYS A 411 4.77 -10.44 -22.99
CA CYS A 411 3.54 -11.15 -22.56
C CYS A 411 3.33 -11.11 -21.04
N MET A 412 4.21 -10.45 -20.30
CA MET A 412 4.19 -10.46 -18.84
C MET A 412 4.56 -9.10 -18.27
N GLU A 413 3.90 -8.74 -17.18
CA GLU A 413 4.27 -7.59 -16.35
C GLU A 413 4.50 -8.08 -14.91
N VAL A 414 5.43 -7.44 -14.22
CA VAL A 414 5.82 -7.83 -12.87
C VAL A 414 5.94 -6.59 -11.97
N TYR A 415 5.24 -6.62 -10.86
CA TYR A 415 5.38 -5.65 -9.79
C TYR A 415 5.67 -6.37 -8.48
N VAL A 416 6.95 -6.46 -8.15
CA VAL A 416 7.43 -7.18 -6.96
C VAL A 416 6.88 -8.61 -6.94
N ASP A 417 5.95 -8.94 -6.05
CA ASP A 417 5.37 -10.30 -5.89
C ASP A 417 4.25 -10.60 -6.90
N ASP A 418 3.61 -9.56 -7.45
CA ASP A 418 2.48 -9.71 -8.35
C ASP A 418 2.95 -9.80 -9.80
N MET A 419 2.51 -10.84 -10.49
CA MET A 419 2.87 -11.11 -11.88
C MET A 419 1.59 -11.27 -12.70
N VAL A 420 1.52 -10.65 -13.87
CA VAL A 420 0.38 -10.75 -14.78
C VAL A 420 0.87 -11.20 -16.14
N VAL A 421 0.41 -12.36 -16.60
CA VAL A 421 0.60 -12.79 -18.00
C VAL A 421 -0.62 -12.30 -18.79
N ARG A 422 -0.41 -11.65 -19.93
CA ARG A 422 -1.45 -10.99 -20.72
C ARG A 422 -1.37 -11.36 -22.19
N SER A 423 -2.51 -11.57 -22.83
CA SER A 423 -2.58 -11.96 -24.24
C SER A 423 -3.88 -11.44 -24.89
N ARG A 424 -3.90 -11.41 -26.22
CA ARG A 424 -5.04 -10.90 -26.99
C ARG A 424 -6.11 -11.96 -27.28
N SER A 425 -5.76 -13.24 -27.10
CA SER A 425 -6.69 -14.35 -27.27
C SER A 425 -6.32 -15.51 -26.35
N VAL A 426 -7.24 -16.43 -26.11
CA VAL A 426 -7.00 -17.63 -25.30
C VAL A 426 -5.92 -18.52 -25.95
N GLU A 427 -5.92 -18.63 -27.29
CA GLU A 427 -4.96 -19.44 -28.03
C GLU A 427 -3.52 -18.92 -27.87
N GLU A 428 -3.35 -17.58 -27.97
CA GLU A 428 -2.06 -16.89 -27.70
C GLU A 428 -1.67 -17.07 -26.24
N HIS A 429 -2.62 -16.94 -25.32
CA HIS A 429 -2.41 -17.01 -23.88
C HIS A 429 -1.84 -18.35 -23.41
N LEU A 430 -2.28 -19.46 -23.99
CA LEU A 430 -1.75 -20.78 -23.69
C LEU A 430 -0.26 -20.87 -24.04
N GLY A 431 0.14 -20.27 -25.16
CA GLY A 431 1.53 -20.17 -25.59
C GLY A 431 2.37 -19.29 -24.67
N ASP A 432 1.86 -18.11 -24.35
CA ASP A 432 2.51 -17.12 -23.46
C ASP A 432 2.68 -17.70 -22.05
N LEU A 433 1.64 -18.30 -21.51
CA LEU A 433 1.67 -18.90 -20.19
C LEU A 433 2.67 -20.08 -20.13
N LYS A 434 2.72 -20.87 -21.18
CA LYS A 434 3.72 -21.95 -21.30
C LYS A 434 5.14 -21.38 -21.27
N GLU A 435 5.42 -20.33 -22.05
CA GLU A 435 6.74 -19.66 -22.09
C GLU A 435 7.14 -19.12 -20.70
N VAL A 436 6.17 -18.64 -19.90
CA VAL A 436 6.42 -18.11 -18.55
C VAL A 436 6.68 -19.27 -17.55
N LEU A 437 6.01 -20.41 -17.71
CA LEU A 437 6.15 -21.56 -16.81
C LEU A 437 7.40 -22.43 -17.11
N GLU A 438 8.03 -22.33 -18.28
CA GLU A 438 9.28 -23.01 -18.66
C GLU A 438 10.53 -22.27 -18.14
#